data_37a038993cfe0a2423a4f5b8a241b682
#
_entry.id   37a038993cfe0a2423a4f5b8a241b682
#
_cell.length_a   1.000
_cell.length_b   1.000
_cell.length_c   1.000
_cell.angle_alpha   90.00
_cell.angle_beta   90.00
_cell.angle_gamma   90.00
#
_symmetry.space_group_name_H-M   'P 1'
#
loop_
_entity.id
_entity.type
_entity.pdbx_description
1 polymer ?
#
loop_
_entity_poly.entity_id
_entity_poly.type
_entity_poly.pdbx_seq_one_letter_code
_entity_poly.pdbx_strand_id
1 'polypeptide(L)'
;MKKIITLAAMALCTLTLCLTSCSKDDNNENIRGKEKELTKEQFLEAQTKVLNSIPGNYKGFISADAKNQGLSGNIKWTVNRNGIVVCKNFPYEALAFGISTDDNSSEAAHLCSALKEAPLADLQFRLESNQESKDPADLYATPRITTKIKISQGTYEVVGILLNYTLNAHYDIKTSSLKMKFVINRLYRLIEHQDGRIEYKQEKKFSIPVEFELRTIEKKEIR
;
A
#
# COMPACT_ATOMS: atom_id res chain seq x y z
N MET A 1 34.50 -34.24 44.90
CA MET A 1 35.48 -34.55 43.85
C MET A 1 35.01 -33.81 42.56
N LYS A 2 35.93 -33.00 42.09
CA LYS A 2 36.08 -32.29 40.78
C LYS A 2 34.84 -31.68 40.12
N LYS A 3 34.80 -30.34 40.19
CA LYS A 3 34.06 -29.39 39.36
C LYS A 3 34.59 -29.46 37.93
N ILE A 4 33.69 -29.40 36.92
CA ILE A 4 34.00 -29.06 35.55
C ILE A 4 33.17 -27.85 35.21
N ILE A 5 33.81 -26.72 35.10
CA ILE A 5 33.27 -25.45 34.60
C ILE A 5 33.52 -25.45 33.09
N THR A 6 32.44 -25.44 32.30
CA THR A 6 32.53 -25.26 30.85
C THR A 6 32.16 -23.82 30.54
N LEU A 7 33.18 -23.04 30.18
CA LEU A 7 33.06 -21.67 29.68
C LEU A 7 32.53 -21.74 28.27
N ALA A 8 31.34 -21.19 28.04
CA ALA A 8 30.85 -20.90 26.69
C ALA A 8 31.28 -19.48 26.33
N ALA A 9 32.20 -19.37 25.40
CA ALA A 9 32.67 -18.11 24.87
C ALA A 9 31.61 -17.52 23.93
N MET A 10 31.02 -16.39 24.30
CA MET A 10 30.28 -15.54 23.41
C MET A 10 31.24 -14.85 22.44
N ALA A 11 31.17 -15.25 21.18
CA ALA A 11 31.82 -14.48 20.11
C ALA A 11 30.92 -13.30 19.71
N LEU A 12 31.23 -12.15 20.26
CA LEU A 12 30.68 -10.86 19.86
C LEU A 12 31.39 -10.41 18.58
N CYS A 13 30.79 -10.69 17.41
CA CYS A 13 31.27 -10.11 16.15
C CYS A 13 30.79 -8.68 16.04
N THR A 14 31.55 -7.75 16.58
CA THR A 14 31.46 -6.32 16.25
C THR A 14 32.10 -6.11 14.88
N LEU A 15 31.26 -5.93 13.84
CA LEU A 15 31.73 -5.44 12.55
C LEU A 15 32.03 -3.94 12.68
N THR A 16 33.25 -3.65 12.99
CA THR A 16 33.85 -2.32 12.85
C THR A 16 34.15 -2.09 11.38
N LEU A 17 33.42 -1.16 10.77
CA LEU A 17 33.76 -0.60 9.46
C LEU A 17 35.06 0.20 9.57
N CYS A 18 36.18 -0.39 9.20
CA CYS A 18 37.42 0.32 9.00
C CYS A 18 37.34 1.13 7.71
N LEU A 19 37.15 2.44 7.86
CA LEU A 19 37.50 3.41 6.83
C LEU A 19 39.01 3.59 6.84
N THR A 20 39.71 2.93 5.95
CA THR A 20 41.08 3.31 5.61
C THR A 20 41.08 4.18 4.37
N SER A 21 41.21 5.47 4.63
CA SER A 21 41.67 6.46 3.65
C SER A 21 43.16 6.33 3.49
N CYS A 22 43.63 6.36 2.25
CA CYS A 22 44.74 7.16 1.75
C CYS A 22 45.34 6.56 0.48
N SER A 23 45.15 7.19 -0.64
CA SER A 23 46.29 7.78 -1.34
C SER A 23 45.79 8.78 -2.38
N LYS A 24 46.49 9.91 -2.40
CA LYS A 24 46.35 10.98 -3.37
C LYS A 24 46.65 10.46 -4.75
N ASP A 25 45.81 10.79 -5.73
CA ASP A 25 46.21 11.26 -7.02
C ASP A 25 45.10 12.16 -7.60
N ASP A 26 45.55 13.35 -8.00
CA ASP A 26 44.74 14.39 -8.60
C ASP A 26 44.17 13.92 -9.96
N ASN A 27 42.84 13.81 -10.08
CA ASN A 27 42.16 14.15 -11.31
C ASN A 27 40.69 14.46 -10.99
N ASN A 28 40.36 15.68 -11.32
CA ASN A 28 39.07 16.33 -11.16
C ASN A 28 38.03 15.69 -12.11
N GLU A 29 37.30 14.68 -11.64
CA GLU A 29 36.10 14.19 -12.30
C GLU A 29 34.94 14.11 -11.31
N ASN A 30 33.85 14.78 -11.67
CA ASN A 30 32.55 14.79 -11.01
C ASN A 30 32.13 13.41 -10.48
N ILE A 31 32.45 13.11 -9.24
CA ILE A 31 31.91 11.93 -8.54
C ILE A 31 30.50 12.27 -8.06
N ARG A 32 29.53 12.21 -8.98
CA ARG A 32 28.16 11.86 -8.59
C ARG A 32 28.26 10.44 -8.05
N GLY A 33 28.10 10.28 -6.73
CA GLY A 33 28.14 8.99 -6.06
C GLY A 33 27.23 8.00 -6.79
N LYS A 34 27.82 7.05 -7.52
CA LYS A 34 27.10 5.89 -8.02
C LYS A 34 26.68 5.10 -6.78
N GLU A 35 25.40 5.12 -6.44
CA GLU A 35 24.83 4.18 -5.49
C GLU A 35 25.22 2.77 -5.97
N LYS A 36 25.93 2.05 -5.11
CA LYS A 36 26.40 0.70 -5.43
C LYS A 36 25.17 -0.19 -5.57
N GLU A 37 24.89 -0.67 -6.79
CA GLU A 37 23.77 -1.61 -7.02
C GLU A 37 23.94 -2.83 -6.09
N LEU A 38 22.85 -3.20 -5.41
CA LEU A 38 22.79 -4.36 -4.55
C LEU A 38 22.94 -5.64 -5.39
N THR A 39 23.66 -6.63 -4.87
CA THR A 39 23.60 -7.96 -5.46
C THR A 39 22.19 -8.54 -5.28
N LYS A 40 21.84 -9.55 -6.07
CA LYS A 40 20.53 -10.22 -5.96
C LYS A 40 20.27 -10.75 -4.55
N GLU A 41 21.26 -11.32 -3.91
CA GLU A 41 21.17 -11.84 -2.54
C GLU A 41 20.96 -10.70 -1.53
N GLN A 42 21.74 -9.64 -1.63
CA GLN A 42 21.59 -8.44 -0.79
C GLN A 42 20.21 -7.79 -0.95
N PHE A 43 19.71 -7.76 -2.19
CA PHE A 43 18.34 -7.25 -2.47
C PHE A 43 17.29 -8.10 -1.79
N LEU A 44 17.33 -9.43 -1.94
CA LEU A 44 16.37 -10.35 -1.32
C LEU A 44 16.42 -10.32 0.21
N GLU A 45 17.60 -10.22 0.80
CA GLU A 45 17.77 -10.07 2.25
C GLU A 45 17.16 -8.76 2.75
N ALA A 46 17.46 -7.65 2.07
CA ALA A 46 16.89 -6.33 2.40
C ALA A 46 15.36 -6.33 2.25
N GLN A 47 14.83 -6.93 1.19
CA GLN A 47 13.40 -7.07 0.94
C GLN A 47 12.70 -7.92 2.02
N THR A 48 13.32 -9.02 2.43
CA THR A 48 12.82 -9.86 3.53
C THR A 48 12.75 -9.06 4.84
N LYS A 49 13.78 -8.25 5.12
CA LYS A 49 13.80 -7.35 6.28
C LYS A 49 12.68 -6.32 6.21
N VAL A 50 12.42 -5.74 5.04
CA VAL A 50 11.29 -4.83 4.81
C VAL A 50 9.98 -5.53 5.14
N LEU A 51 9.69 -6.68 4.52
CA LEU A 51 8.44 -7.42 4.71
C LEU A 51 8.21 -7.80 6.18
N ASN A 52 9.24 -8.20 6.89
CA ASN A 52 9.17 -8.54 8.32
C ASN A 52 8.94 -7.31 9.21
N SER A 53 9.29 -6.12 8.73
CA SER A 53 9.16 -4.87 9.47
C SER A 53 7.83 -4.15 9.25
N ILE A 54 7.07 -4.49 8.20
CA ILE A 54 5.81 -3.81 7.86
C ILE A 54 4.66 -4.12 8.83
N PRO A 55 4.48 -5.34 9.36
CA PRO A 55 3.33 -5.62 10.20
C PRO A 55 3.18 -4.62 11.34
N GLY A 56 1.96 -4.13 11.56
CA GLY A 56 1.70 -3.10 12.56
C GLY A 56 0.32 -2.47 12.45
N ASN A 57 0.03 -1.63 13.45
CA ASN A 57 -1.14 -0.76 13.47
C ASN A 57 -0.70 0.65 13.12
N TYR A 58 -1.32 1.24 12.13
CA TYR A 58 -0.94 2.52 11.57
C TYR A 58 -2.04 3.56 11.79
N LYS A 59 -1.61 4.80 12.04
CA LYS A 59 -2.44 5.99 11.91
C LYS A 59 -1.79 6.91 10.88
N GLY A 60 -2.60 7.55 10.08
CA GLY A 60 -2.08 8.42 9.04
C GLY A 60 -3.14 9.28 8.41
N PHE A 61 -2.75 9.88 7.30
CA PHE A 61 -3.64 10.64 6.42
C PHE A 61 -3.98 9.82 5.19
N ILE A 62 -5.21 10.01 4.72
CA ILE A 62 -5.65 9.62 3.39
C ILE A 62 -5.98 10.88 2.62
N SER A 63 -5.59 10.92 1.36
CA SER A 63 -6.13 11.85 0.36
C SER A 63 -6.73 11.06 -0.78
N ALA A 64 -7.82 11.56 -1.31
CA ALA A 64 -8.45 11.09 -2.53
C ALA A 64 -8.55 12.27 -3.50
N ASP A 65 -8.21 12.07 -4.75
CA ASP A 65 -8.24 13.10 -5.78
C ASP A 65 -8.84 12.57 -7.09
N ALA A 66 -9.69 13.36 -7.71
CA ALA A 66 -10.20 13.14 -9.04
C ALA A 66 -10.40 14.49 -9.74
N LYS A 67 -9.47 14.88 -10.60
CA LYS A 67 -9.46 16.10 -11.39
C LYS A 67 -9.46 17.38 -10.53
N ASN A 68 -10.64 17.86 -10.12
CA ASN A 68 -10.81 19.11 -9.36
C ASN A 68 -11.57 18.89 -8.05
N GLN A 69 -11.78 17.64 -7.67
CA GLN A 69 -12.46 17.27 -6.44
C GLN A 69 -11.50 16.45 -5.59
N GLY A 70 -11.41 16.77 -4.33
CA GLY A 70 -10.53 16.09 -3.41
C GLY A 70 -11.13 15.96 -2.02
N LEU A 71 -10.70 14.91 -1.33
CA LEU A 71 -11.02 14.66 0.07
C LEU A 71 -9.74 14.32 0.80
N SER A 72 -9.61 14.79 2.02
CA SER A 72 -8.50 14.39 2.88
C SER A 72 -8.98 14.21 4.32
N GLY A 73 -8.34 13.28 5.02
CA GLY A 73 -8.73 12.99 6.40
C GLY A 73 -7.77 12.07 7.12
N ASN A 74 -8.04 11.85 8.40
CA ASN A 74 -7.31 10.87 9.19
C ASN A 74 -7.84 9.46 8.91
N ILE A 75 -6.95 8.49 8.81
CA ILE A 75 -7.30 7.09 8.62
C ILE A 75 -6.45 6.19 9.50
N LYS A 76 -6.99 5.02 9.83
CA LYS A 76 -6.26 3.95 10.51
C LYS A 76 -6.25 2.71 9.62
N TRP A 77 -5.12 2.01 9.62
CA TRP A 77 -5.04 0.71 8.97
C TRP A 77 -4.14 -0.23 9.76
N THR A 78 -4.28 -1.49 9.46
CA THR A 78 -3.43 -2.56 10.00
C THR A 78 -2.77 -3.30 8.85
N VAL A 79 -1.56 -3.77 9.07
CA VAL A 79 -0.91 -4.73 8.18
C VAL A 79 -0.57 -5.95 9.01
N ASN A 80 -1.06 -7.12 8.62
CA ASN A 80 -0.73 -8.36 9.32
C ASN A 80 0.56 -9.00 8.76
N ARG A 81 1.02 -10.08 9.38
CA ARG A 81 2.25 -10.79 8.96
C ARG A 81 2.16 -11.40 7.56
N ASN A 82 0.97 -11.57 7.01
CA ASN A 82 0.75 -12.08 5.65
C ASN A 82 0.67 -10.93 4.61
N GLY A 83 1.00 -9.70 5.01
CA GLY A 83 0.92 -8.53 4.14
C GLY A 83 -0.50 -8.01 3.88
N ILE A 84 -1.53 -8.56 4.55
CA ILE A 84 -2.90 -8.07 4.36
C ILE A 84 -3.06 -6.73 5.05
N VAL A 85 -3.43 -5.74 4.27
CA VAL A 85 -3.79 -4.38 4.70
C VAL A 85 -5.29 -4.31 4.91
N VAL A 86 -5.71 -3.75 6.04
CA VAL A 86 -7.11 -3.43 6.33
C VAL A 86 -7.20 -1.96 6.71
N CYS A 87 -7.71 -1.14 5.80
CA CYS A 87 -7.98 0.28 6.05
C CYS A 87 -9.38 0.40 6.66
N LYS A 88 -9.42 0.84 7.91
CA LYS A 88 -10.68 0.99 8.66
C LYS A 88 -11.41 2.26 8.24
N ASN A 89 -12.73 2.13 8.08
CA ASN A 89 -13.59 3.26 7.75
C ASN A 89 -13.11 4.02 6.50
N PHE A 90 -12.84 3.28 5.43
CA PHE A 90 -12.37 3.87 4.18
C PHE A 90 -13.45 4.79 3.60
N PRO A 91 -13.09 6.00 3.11
CA PRO A 91 -14.06 6.98 2.63
C PRO A 91 -14.55 6.66 1.21
N TYR A 92 -15.47 5.73 1.08
CA TYR A 92 -16.07 5.34 -0.22
C TYR A 92 -16.83 6.47 -0.89
N GLU A 93 -17.23 7.50 -0.16
CA GLU A 93 -17.84 8.72 -0.70
C GLU A 93 -16.97 9.39 -1.77
N ALA A 94 -15.63 9.29 -1.64
CA ALA A 94 -14.70 9.83 -2.63
C ALA A 94 -14.85 9.17 -4.01
N LEU A 95 -15.38 7.96 -4.12
CA LEU A 95 -15.61 7.30 -5.39
C LEU A 95 -16.62 8.02 -6.27
N ALA A 96 -17.53 8.81 -5.66
CA ALA A 96 -18.47 9.65 -6.39
C ALA A 96 -17.75 10.68 -7.29
N PHE A 97 -16.53 11.10 -6.96
CA PHE A 97 -15.75 12.04 -7.76
C PHE A 97 -15.36 11.46 -9.14
N GLY A 98 -15.22 10.14 -9.24
CA GLY A 98 -14.87 9.47 -10.49
C GLY A 98 -16.05 9.25 -11.44
N ILE A 99 -17.28 9.42 -10.97
CA ILE A 99 -18.48 9.19 -11.77
C ILE A 99 -18.88 10.49 -12.45
N SER A 100 -18.93 10.48 -13.80
CA SER A 100 -19.39 11.66 -14.54
C SER A 100 -20.87 11.88 -14.31
N THR A 101 -21.22 13.11 -13.95
CA THR A 101 -22.60 13.59 -13.89
C THR A 101 -23.08 14.18 -15.23
N ASP A 102 -22.17 14.29 -16.22
CA ASP A 102 -22.50 14.78 -17.57
C ASP A 102 -23.38 13.81 -18.36
N ASP A 103 -23.36 12.52 -17.97
CA ASP A 103 -24.41 11.59 -18.33
C ASP A 103 -25.66 12.00 -17.54
N ASN A 104 -26.58 12.70 -18.18
CA ASN A 104 -27.91 13.05 -17.65
C ASN A 104 -28.78 11.81 -17.31
N SER A 105 -28.16 10.65 -17.10
CA SER A 105 -28.83 9.46 -16.63
C SER A 105 -29.14 9.62 -15.14
N SER A 106 -30.39 9.51 -14.78
CA SER A 106 -30.86 9.47 -13.39
C SER A 106 -30.08 8.42 -12.56
N GLU A 107 -29.59 7.37 -13.21
CA GLU A 107 -28.84 6.25 -12.62
C GLU A 107 -27.46 6.69 -12.11
N ALA A 108 -26.69 7.48 -12.88
CA ALA A 108 -25.39 8.00 -12.43
C ALA A 108 -25.53 8.95 -11.24
N ALA A 109 -26.53 9.82 -11.29
CA ALA A 109 -26.82 10.74 -10.19
C ALA A 109 -27.23 10.00 -8.91
N HIS A 110 -28.07 8.96 -9.03
CA HIS A 110 -28.46 8.11 -7.90
C HIS A 110 -27.27 7.35 -7.32
N LEU A 111 -26.38 6.80 -8.18
CA LEU A 111 -25.18 6.10 -7.71
C LEU A 111 -24.23 7.06 -6.99
N CYS A 112 -24.01 8.26 -7.51
CA CYS A 112 -23.22 9.29 -6.84
C CYS A 112 -23.80 9.64 -5.46
N SER A 113 -25.09 9.83 -5.36
CA SER A 113 -25.77 10.12 -4.09
C SER A 113 -25.56 8.98 -3.09
N ALA A 114 -25.79 7.74 -3.54
CA ALA A 114 -25.64 6.57 -2.69
C ALA A 114 -24.18 6.34 -2.23
N LEU A 115 -23.19 6.65 -3.05
CA LEU A 115 -21.79 6.58 -2.66
C LEU A 115 -21.43 7.65 -1.61
N LYS A 116 -21.98 8.87 -1.74
CA LYS A 116 -21.80 9.94 -0.75
C LYS A 116 -22.44 9.59 0.61
N GLU A 117 -23.49 8.82 0.59
CA GLU A 117 -24.19 8.35 1.78
C GLU A 117 -23.72 6.94 2.22
N ALA A 118 -22.72 6.37 1.53
CA ALA A 118 -22.25 5.03 1.82
C ALA A 118 -21.77 4.91 3.28
N PRO A 119 -22.18 3.84 3.98
CA PRO A 119 -21.68 3.60 5.32
C PRO A 119 -20.17 3.34 5.25
N LEU A 120 -19.48 3.79 6.30
CA LEU A 120 -18.05 3.52 6.45
C LEU A 120 -17.83 2.00 6.46
N ALA A 121 -16.97 1.53 5.57
CA ALA A 121 -16.61 0.12 5.46
C ALA A 121 -15.10 -0.04 5.29
N ASP A 122 -14.59 -1.23 5.55
CA ASP A 122 -13.15 -1.50 5.46
C ASP A 122 -12.75 -1.76 4.01
N LEU A 123 -11.62 -1.16 3.60
CA LEU A 123 -10.93 -1.54 2.36
C LEU A 123 -9.85 -2.56 2.70
N GLN A 124 -9.80 -3.66 1.94
CA GLN A 124 -8.79 -4.71 2.12
C GLN A 124 -8.03 -4.99 0.84
N PHE A 125 -6.72 -5.21 0.98
CA PHE A 125 -5.84 -5.68 -0.10
C PHE A 125 -4.58 -6.31 0.49
N ARG A 126 -3.73 -6.90 -0.34
CA ARG A 126 -2.48 -7.52 0.09
C ARG A 126 -1.29 -6.79 -0.52
N LEU A 127 -0.28 -6.52 0.29
CA LEU A 127 1.02 -6.03 -0.14
C LEU A 127 1.97 -7.21 -0.36
N GLU A 128 2.73 -7.12 -1.42
CA GLU A 128 3.79 -8.07 -1.79
C GLU A 128 5.04 -7.31 -2.20
N SER A 129 6.16 -8.03 -2.21
CA SER A 129 7.43 -7.48 -2.68
C SER A 129 7.38 -7.11 -4.16
N ASN A 130 7.96 -5.97 -4.52
CA ASN A 130 8.13 -5.58 -5.91
C ASN A 130 9.51 -6.08 -6.42
N GLN A 131 9.52 -7.23 -7.08
CA GLN A 131 10.76 -7.82 -7.62
C GLN A 131 11.30 -7.10 -8.87
N GLU A 132 10.49 -6.24 -9.48
CA GLU A 132 10.89 -5.44 -10.63
C GLU A 132 11.54 -4.11 -10.23
N SER A 133 11.39 -3.72 -8.96
CA SER A 133 12.02 -2.52 -8.43
C SER A 133 13.52 -2.76 -8.14
N LYS A 134 14.28 -1.70 -8.22
CA LYS A 134 15.67 -1.67 -7.73
C LYS A 134 15.76 -1.34 -6.23
N ASP A 135 14.69 -0.84 -5.64
CA ASP A 135 14.59 -0.53 -4.23
C ASP A 135 13.86 -1.66 -3.48
N PRO A 136 14.50 -2.35 -2.53
CA PRO A 136 13.85 -3.42 -1.76
C PRO A 136 12.71 -2.91 -0.86
N ALA A 137 12.61 -1.61 -0.64
CA ALA A 137 11.52 -0.99 0.13
C ALA A 137 10.22 -0.84 -0.67
N ASP A 138 10.29 -1.04 -1.99
CA ASP A 138 9.12 -0.93 -2.86
C ASP A 138 8.27 -2.20 -2.85
N LEU A 139 6.97 -1.98 -2.81
CA LEU A 139 5.94 -3.02 -2.70
C LEU A 139 4.84 -2.76 -3.73
N TYR A 140 4.04 -3.79 -4.01
CA TYR A 140 2.82 -3.66 -4.79
C TYR A 140 1.67 -4.48 -4.20
N ALA A 141 0.43 -4.18 -4.58
CA ALA A 141 -0.72 -5.01 -4.24
C ALA A 141 -0.94 -6.09 -5.30
N THR A 142 -1.28 -7.29 -4.88
CA THR A 142 -1.56 -8.45 -5.75
C THR A 142 -2.95 -8.39 -6.32
N PRO A 143 -3.04 -8.60 -7.59
CA PRO A 143 -2.65 -7.75 -8.72
C PRO A 143 -3.53 -6.51 -8.75
N ARG A 144 -4.56 -6.45 -7.90
CA ARG A 144 -5.53 -5.35 -7.79
C ARG A 144 -6.23 -5.34 -6.44
N ILE A 145 -6.68 -4.15 -6.05
CA ILE A 145 -7.56 -3.97 -4.91
C ILE A 145 -8.97 -4.40 -5.33
N THR A 146 -9.57 -5.29 -4.56
CA THR A 146 -10.97 -5.70 -4.73
C THR A 146 -11.61 -5.77 -3.36
N THR A 147 -12.70 -5.03 -3.18
CA THR A 147 -13.47 -5.07 -1.93
C THR A 147 -14.96 -4.85 -2.24
N LYS A 148 -15.82 -5.33 -1.35
CA LYS A 148 -17.27 -5.21 -1.52
C LYS A 148 -17.80 -4.14 -0.58
N ILE A 149 -18.65 -3.27 -1.12
CA ILE A 149 -19.41 -2.28 -0.34
C ILE A 149 -20.89 -2.49 -0.55
N LYS A 150 -21.67 -2.26 0.49
CA LYS A 150 -23.13 -2.29 0.43
C LYS A 150 -23.65 -0.87 0.58
N ILE A 151 -24.41 -0.43 -0.40
CA ILE A 151 -25.08 0.87 -0.44
C ILE A 151 -26.57 0.69 -0.71
N SER A 152 -27.36 1.76 -0.69
CA SER A 152 -28.81 1.70 -0.85
C SER A 152 -29.29 1.03 -2.15
N GLN A 153 -28.49 1.10 -3.23
CA GLN A 153 -28.79 0.44 -4.50
C GLN A 153 -28.32 -1.01 -4.62
N GLY A 154 -27.65 -1.55 -3.63
CA GLY A 154 -27.20 -2.94 -3.63
C GLY A 154 -25.77 -3.15 -3.15
N THR A 155 -25.21 -4.28 -3.50
CA THR A 155 -23.81 -4.61 -3.21
C THR A 155 -22.96 -4.39 -4.45
N TYR A 156 -21.84 -3.70 -4.29
CA TYR A 156 -20.89 -3.41 -5.36
C TYR A 156 -19.52 -3.93 -5.01
N GLU A 157 -18.81 -4.45 -6.02
CA GLU A 157 -17.38 -4.71 -5.92
C GLU A 157 -16.61 -3.48 -6.40
N VAL A 158 -15.80 -2.95 -5.50
CA VAL A 158 -14.88 -1.84 -5.80
C VAL A 158 -13.60 -2.43 -6.36
N VAL A 159 -13.23 -2.03 -7.57
CA VAL A 159 -12.03 -2.54 -8.24
C VAL A 159 -11.04 -1.41 -8.45
N GLY A 160 -9.83 -1.64 -8.00
CA GLY A 160 -8.73 -0.69 -8.14
C GLY A 160 -7.40 -1.40 -8.32
N ILE A 161 -6.40 -0.61 -8.64
CA ILE A 161 -5.01 -1.07 -8.78
C ILE A 161 -4.08 -0.14 -8.01
N LEU A 162 -2.95 -0.63 -7.57
CA LEU A 162 -1.85 0.24 -7.18
C LEU A 162 -1.27 0.88 -8.46
N LEU A 163 -0.95 2.16 -8.39
CA LEU A 163 -0.33 2.87 -9.51
C LEU A 163 1.04 2.29 -9.82
N ASN A 164 1.25 1.91 -11.08
CA ASN A 164 2.39 1.12 -11.51
C ASN A 164 3.52 1.96 -12.13
N TYR A 165 3.75 3.19 -11.64
CA TYR A 165 4.70 4.04 -12.36
C TYR A 165 6.04 4.25 -11.68
N THR A 166 6.15 4.13 -10.36
CA THR A 166 7.45 4.12 -9.67
C THR A 166 7.35 3.67 -8.21
N LEU A 167 6.25 3.96 -7.53
CA LEU A 167 6.06 3.67 -6.11
C LEU A 167 4.58 3.35 -5.87
N ASN A 168 4.24 2.08 -5.87
CA ASN A 168 2.88 1.65 -5.53
C ASN A 168 2.67 1.70 -4.02
N ALA A 169 3.64 1.14 -3.29
CA ALA A 169 3.80 1.29 -1.87
C ALA A 169 5.30 1.30 -1.55
N HIS A 170 5.69 2.09 -0.58
CA HIS A 170 7.07 2.21 -0.12
C HIS A 170 7.11 2.18 1.40
N TYR A 171 8.00 1.37 1.97
CA TYR A 171 8.19 1.28 3.41
C TYR A 171 9.59 1.71 3.83
N ASP A 172 9.68 2.86 4.47
CA ASP A 172 10.92 3.32 5.08
C ASP A 172 11.12 2.66 6.46
N ILE A 173 12.08 1.73 6.54
CA ILE A 173 12.41 1.03 7.79
C ILE A 173 12.91 2.00 8.88
N LYS A 174 13.62 3.06 8.52
CA LYS A 174 14.23 3.99 9.49
C LYS A 174 13.18 4.78 10.24
N THR A 175 12.15 5.20 9.54
CA THR A 175 11.03 5.98 10.10
C THR A 175 9.81 5.14 10.42
N SER A 176 9.83 3.85 10.07
CA SER A 176 8.67 2.94 10.14
C SER A 176 7.44 3.48 9.41
N SER A 177 7.66 4.19 8.32
CA SER A 177 6.64 4.86 7.54
C SER A 177 6.25 4.03 6.31
N LEU A 178 4.95 3.76 6.16
CA LEU A 178 4.38 3.14 4.97
C LEU A 178 3.58 4.19 4.19
N LYS A 179 3.95 4.38 2.94
CA LYS A 179 3.24 5.21 1.97
C LYS A 179 2.64 4.30 0.91
N MET A 180 1.37 4.51 0.58
CA MET A 180 0.66 3.72 -0.43
C MET A 180 -0.08 4.63 -1.39
N LYS A 181 0.00 4.32 -2.69
CA LYS A 181 -0.78 4.99 -3.74
C LYS A 181 -1.51 3.95 -4.56
N PHE A 182 -2.77 4.20 -4.85
CA PHE A 182 -3.58 3.32 -5.68
C PHE A 182 -4.71 4.08 -6.37
N VAL A 183 -5.28 3.47 -7.37
CA VAL A 183 -6.38 4.02 -8.17
C VAL A 183 -7.57 3.09 -8.08
N ILE A 184 -8.73 3.66 -7.85
CA ILE A 184 -10.01 2.96 -8.02
C ILE A 184 -10.68 3.53 -9.27
N ASN A 185 -11.02 2.67 -10.22
CA ASN A 185 -11.50 3.09 -11.53
C ASN A 185 -12.75 2.35 -12.02
N ARG A 186 -13.29 1.42 -11.22
CA ARG A 186 -14.45 0.62 -11.61
C ARG A 186 -15.30 0.21 -10.41
N LEU A 187 -16.60 0.10 -10.67
CA LEU A 187 -17.58 -0.55 -9.80
C LEU A 187 -18.30 -1.64 -10.60
N TYR A 188 -18.48 -2.80 -9.97
CA TYR A 188 -19.31 -3.87 -10.48
C TYR A 188 -20.44 -4.13 -9.50
N ARG A 189 -21.67 -4.12 -9.98
CA ARG A 189 -22.81 -4.55 -9.18
C ARG A 189 -22.79 -6.07 -9.06
N LEU A 190 -23.02 -6.55 -7.85
CA LEU A 190 -23.16 -7.97 -7.56
C LEU A 190 -24.65 -8.30 -7.55
N ILE A 191 -25.04 -9.22 -8.42
CA ILE A 191 -26.39 -9.77 -8.46
C ILE A 191 -26.27 -11.20 -7.92
N GLU A 192 -26.86 -11.42 -6.76
CA GLU A 192 -26.94 -12.75 -6.15
C GLU A 192 -28.22 -13.43 -6.60
N HIS A 193 -28.11 -14.54 -7.31
CA HIS A 193 -29.22 -15.36 -7.75
C HIS A 193 -29.68 -16.30 -6.63
N GLN A 194 -30.92 -16.76 -6.70
CA GLN A 194 -31.49 -17.67 -5.69
C GLN A 194 -30.74 -19.01 -5.55
N ASP A 195 -30.03 -19.41 -6.58
CA ASP A 195 -29.15 -20.61 -6.61
C ASP A 195 -27.74 -20.37 -6.06
N GLY A 196 -27.48 -19.19 -5.47
CA GLY A 196 -26.20 -18.80 -4.90
C GLY A 196 -25.16 -18.37 -5.93
N ARG A 197 -25.47 -18.32 -7.22
CA ARG A 197 -24.56 -17.76 -8.23
C ARG A 197 -24.46 -16.25 -8.06
N ILE A 198 -23.24 -15.73 -8.22
CA ILE A 198 -22.96 -14.29 -8.23
C ILE A 198 -22.68 -13.87 -9.67
N GLU A 199 -23.49 -12.97 -10.19
CA GLU A 199 -23.27 -12.30 -11.47
C GLU A 199 -22.66 -10.93 -11.23
N TYR A 200 -21.62 -10.60 -12.01
CA TYR A 200 -20.97 -9.29 -11.98
C TYR A 200 -21.48 -8.47 -13.16
N LYS A 201 -22.32 -7.50 -12.88
CA LYS A 201 -22.76 -6.55 -13.90
C LYS A 201 -21.87 -5.31 -13.82
N GLN A 202 -21.15 -5.02 -14.91
CA GLN A 202 -20.36 -3.79 -14.98
C GLN A 202 -21.34 -2.61 -15.05
N GLU A 203 -21.47 -1.87 -13.96
CA GLU A 203 -22.39 -0.74 -13.92
C GLU A 203 -21.74 0.56 -14.30
N LYS A 204 -20.50 0.81 -13.87
CA LYS A 204 -19.84 2.05 -14.28
C LYS A 204 -18.33 1.92 -14.31
N LYS A 205 -17.74 2.26 -15.44
CA LYS A 205 -16.35 2.68 -15.53
C LYS A 205 -16.31 4.15 -15.11
N PHE A 206 -15.42 4.51 -14.23
CA PHE A 206 -15.24 5.91 -13.87
C PHE A 206 -14.75 6.69 -15.09
N SER A 207 -15.33 7.85 -15.34
CA SER A 207 -14.87 8.77 -16.39
C SER A 207 -13.46 9.28 -16.03
N ILE A 208 -13.19 9.42 -14.73
CA ILE A 208 -11.91 9.80 -14.17
C ILE A 208 -11.59 8.86 -13.03
N PRO A 209 -10.45 8.16 -13.07
CA PRO A 209 -10.01 7.34 -11.93
C PRO A 209 -9.86 8.20 -10.68
N VAL A 210 -10.21 7.64 -9.52
CA VAL A 210 -9.97 8.29 -8.23
C VAL A 210 -8.65 7.78 -7.67
N GLU A 211 -7.71 8.69 -7.50
CA GLU A 211 -6.39 8.40 -6.93
C GLU A 211 -6.45 8.55 -5.42
N PHE A 212 -5.93 7.55 -4.71
CA PHE A 212 -5.80 7.57 -3.26
C PHE A 212 -4.33 7.54 -2.87
N GLU A 213 -3.99 8.33 -1.86
CA GLU A 213 -2.68 8.25 -1.21
C GLU A 213 -2.87 8.14 0.30
N LEU A 214 -2.21 7.13 0.90
CA LEU A 214 -2.13 6.95 2.34
C LEU A 214 -0.70 7.21 2.80
N ARG A 215 -0.55 8.01 3.87
CA ARG A 215 0.74 8.34 4.49
C ARG A 215 0.72 8.09 5.99
N THR A 216 1.68 7.34 6.49
CA THR A 216 1.84 7.09 7.93
C THR A 216 2.24 8.36 8.68
N ILE A 217 1.60 8.57 9.84
CA ILE A 217 2.04 9.51 10.87
C ILE A 217 2.63 8.71 12.04
N GLU A 218 1.97 7.64 12.45
CA GLU A 218 2.34 6.82 13.59
C GLU A 218 2.18 5.34 13.26
N LYS A 219 3.16 4.52 13.67
CA LYS A 219 3.08 3.07 13.65
C LYS A 219 3.24 2.52 15.07
N LYS A 220 2.39 1.54 15.43
CA LYS A 220 2.54 0.72 16.64
C LYS A 220 2.73 -0.73 16.23
N GLU A 221 3.69 -1.40 16.81
CA GLU A 221 3.91 -2.82 16.57
C GLU A 221 2.73 -3.67 17.07
N ILE A 222 2.49 -4.78 16.40
CA ILE A 222 1.53 -5.80 16.86
C ILE A 222 2.28 -6.64 17.89
N ARG A 223 1.82 -6.58 19.14
CA ARG A 223 2.30 -7.45 20.22
C ARG A 223 1.79 -8.87 20.05
#